data_7388d9c89bb2e6144c05433f6e40e4e1
#
_entry.id   7388d9c89bb2e6144c05433f6e40e4e1
#
_cell.length_a   1.000
_cell.length_b   1.000
_cell.length_c   1.000
_cell.angle_alpha   90.00
_cell.angle_beta   90.00
_cell.angle_gamma   90.00
#
_symmetry.space_group_name_H-M   'P 1'
#
loop_
_entity.id
_entity.type
_entity.pdbx_description
1 polymer ?
#
loop_
_entity_poly.entity_id
_entity_poly.type
_entity_poly.pdbx_seq_one_letter_code
_entity_poly.pdbx_strand_id
1 'polypeptide(L)'
;MNVLARLVVLLPAVLLAWPSQAGVLPAPRQVSPHAWAWIGPYGGPTRENRGFRMNLGFVVGTQAVAVIDSGYSPQMAREMLRHIRKRTPLPVRHVINTDSQPHRFLGNEVFRKAGARIVAGREAAERMARDGGMMAGAAADILGLATLPVPDAPDRLLG
;
A
#
# COMPACT_ATOMS: atom_id res chain seq x y z
N MET A 1 16.64 -54.25 -40.86
CA MET A 1 16.80 -53.56 -39.54
C MET A 1 16.70 -52.06 -39.80
N ASN A 2 15.52 -51.49 -39.62
CA ASN A 2 15.27 -50.07 -39.85
C ASN A 2 15.34 -49.32 -38.51
N VAL A 3 16.36 -48.50 -38.37
CA VAL A 3 16.52 -47.58 -37.20
C VAL A 3 15.82 -46.27 -37.55
N LEU A 4 14.62 -46.08 -36.99
CA LEU A 4 13.89 -44.79 -37.06
C LEU A 4 14.54 -43.80 -36.06
N ALA A 5 15.31 -42.84 -36.60
CA ALA A 5 15.81 -41.73 -35.84
C ALA A 5 14.64 -40.79 -35.45
N ARG A 6 14.30 -40.70 -34.18
CA ARG A 6 13.34 -39.74 -33.65
C ARG A 6 14.00 -38.36 -33.53
N LEU A 7 13.58 -37.44 -34.40
CA LEU A 7 13.98 -36.02 -34.35
C LEU A 7 13.24 -35.38 -33.16
N VAL A 8 13.96 -35.04 -32.11
CA VAL A 8 13.43 -34.26 -30.98
C VAL A 8 13.58 -32.78 -31.35
N VAL A 9 12.48 -32.14 -31.73
CA VAL A 9 12.43 -30.69 -31.94
C VAL A 9 12.29 -29.99 -30.61
N LEU A 10 13.37 -29.44 -30.06
CA LEU A 10 13.35 -28.54 -28.93
C LEU A 10 12.83 -27.16 -29.34
N LEU A 11 11.58 -26.86 -29.05
CA LEU A 11 11.04 -25.52 -29.21
C LEU A 11 11.63 -24.61 -28.11
N PRO A 12 12.21 -23.46 -28.45
CA PRO A 12 12.69 -22.51 -27.45
C PRO A 12 11.48 -21.93 -26.69
N ALA A 13 11.45 -22.09 -25.37
CA ALA A 13 10.48 -21.43 -24.51
C ALA A 13 10.78 -19.90 -24.53
N VAL A 14 10.00 -19.16 -25.30
CA VAL A 14 10.02 -17.69 -25.25
C VAL A 14 9.41 -17.27 -23.92
N LEU A 15 10.26 -16.94 -22.95
CA LEU A 15 9.87 -16.28 -21.72
C LEU A 15 9.39 -14.87 -22.08
N LEU A 16 8.10 -14.71 -22.29
CA LEU A 16 7.45 -13.41 -22.37
C LEU A 16 7.62 -12.71 -21.00
N ALA A 17 8.63 -11.84 -20.89
CA ALA A 17 8.76 -10.94 -19.76
C ALA A 17 7.55 -10.01 -19.76
N TRP A 18 6.59 -10.25 -18.86
CA TRP A 18 5.53 -9.28 -18.62
C TRP A 18 6.14 -7.96 -18.17
N PRO A 19 5.70 -6.82 -18.74
CA PRO A 19 6.18 -5.52 -18.30
C PRO A 19 5.89 -5.39 -16.81
N SER A 20 6.92 -5.29 -16.00
CA SER A 20 6.81 -4.95 -14.60
C SER A 20 6.13 -3.58 -14.52
N GLN A 21 4.89 -3.52 -14.07
CA GLN A 21 4.25 -2.23 -13.85
C GLN A 21 5.11 -1.45 -12.85
N ALA A 22 5.59 -0.29 -13.28
CA ALA A 22 6.33 0.62 -12.42
C ALA A 22 5.53 0.85 -11.14
N GLY A 23 6.19 0.73 -9.99
CA GLY A 23 5.55 0.90 -8.69
C GLY A 23 4.97 2.31 -8.55
N VAL A 24 3.94 2.44 -7.72
CA VAL A 24 3.34 3.75 -7.37
C VAL A 24 4.32 4.57 -6.53
N LEU A 25 5.07 3.90 -5.65
CA LEU A 25 5.95 4.54 -4.68
C LEU A 25 7.42 4.42 -5.09
N PRO A 26 8.19 5.52 -4.99
CA PRO A 26 9.64 5.47 -5.05
C PRO A 26 10.21 4.71 -3.83
N ALA A 27 11.51 4.49 -3.78
CA ALA A 27 12.15 3.99 -2.57
C ALA A 27 11.98 5.01 -1.42
N PRO A 28 11.60 4.58 -0.20
CA PRO A 28 11.47 5.50 0.92
C PRO A 28 12.86 6.00 1.36
N ARG A 29 12.91 7.27 1.74
CA ARG A 29 14.11 7.91 2.30
C ARG A 29 14.21 7.62 3.79
N GLN A 30 15.39 7.30 4.27
CA GLN A 30 15.65 7.27 5.69
C GLN A 30 15.74 8.72 6.22
N VAL A 31 14.90 9.05 7.19
CA VAL A 31 14.81 10.39 7.78
C VAL A 31 15.35 10.44 9.20
N SER A 32 15.52 9.27 9.85
CA SER A 32 16.24 9.09 11.10
C SER A 32 16.72 7.64 11.21
N PRO A 33 17.53 7.25 12.21
CA PRO A 33 18.03 5.88 12.35
C PRO A 33 16.97 4.80 12.32
N HIS A 34 15.74 5.10 12.74
CA HIS A 34 14.64 4.15 12.85
C HIS A 34 13.40 4.54 12.03
N ALA A 35 13.45 5.63 11.26
CA ALA A 35 12.30 6.11 10.50
C ALA A 35 12.62 6.32 9.02
N TRP A 36 11.63 5.98 8.20
CA TRP A 36 11.64 6.16 6.74
C TRP A 36 10.37 6.86 6.30
N ALA A 37 10.50 7.68 5.25
CA ALA A 37 9.38 8.41 4.68
C ALA A 37 9.36 8.35 3.15
N TRP A 38 8.16 8.31 2.59
CA TRP A 38 7.88 8.68 1.22
C TRP A 38 7.43 10.13 1.22
N ILE A 39 8.17 10.97 0.52
CA ILE A 39 7.82 12.39 0.39
C ILE A 39 7.03 12.53 -0.90
N GLY A 40 5.73 12.71 -0.76
CA GLY A 40 4.83 12.86 -1.88
C GLY A 40 4.88 14.28 -2.48
N PRO A 41 4.58 14.42 -3.78
CA PRO A 41 4.49 15.74 -4.40
C PRO A 41 3.32 16.54 -3.83
N TYR A 42 3.45 17.86 -3.89
CA TYR A 42 2.34 18.75 -3.60
C TYR A 42 1.34 18.73 -4.78
N GLY A 43 0.05 18.63 -4.47
CA GLY A 43 -1.01 18.61 -5.48
C GLY A 43 -2.15 17.65 -5.15
N GLY A 44 -3.11 17.52 -6.06
CA GLY A 44 -4.23 16.59 -5.95
C GLY A 44 -3.87 15.16 -6.33
N PRO A 45 -4.71 14.18 -5.97
CA PRO A 45 -4.60 12.84 -6.50
C PRO A 45 -5.01 12.84 -7.98
N THR A 46 -4.25 12.12 -8.82
CA THR A 46 -4.55 11.93 -10.23
C THR A 46 -4.35 10.47 -10.62
N ARG A 47 -4.77 10.11 -11.83
CA ARG A 47 -4.54 8.78 -12.39
C ARG A 47 -3.05 8.52 -12.61
N GLU A 48 -2.30 9.55 -13.04
CA GLU A 48 -0.87 9.47 -13.32
C GLU A 48 -0.05 9.25 -12.06
N ASN A 49 -0.33 10.00 -10.98
CA ASN A 49 0.35 9.84 -9.69
C ASN A 49 -0.25 8.70 -8.85
N ARG A 50 -1.33 8.05 -9.33
CA ARG A 50 -2.03 6.94 -8.66
C ARG A 50 -2.39 7.25 -7.21
N GLY A 51 -2.69 8.52 -6.91
CA GLY A 51 -3.02 9.00 -5.57
C GLY A 51 -1.82 9.25 -4.65
N PHE A 52 -0.58 9.09 -5.11
CA PHE A 52 0.60 9.43 -4.31
C PHE A 52 0.83 10.93 -4.34
N ARG A 53 0.41 11.62 -3.28
CA ARG A 53 0.43 13.07 -3.16
C ARG A 53 0.85 13.59 -1.78
N MET A 54 0.93 12.75 -0.78
CA MET A 54 1.19 13.13 0.60
C MET A 54 2.32 12.29 1.20
N ASN A 55 2.89 12.79 2.27
CA ASN A 55 3.90 12.05 2.99
C ASN A 55 3.29 10.83 3.67
N LEU A 56 4.00 9.71 3.55
CA LEU A 56 3.74 8.45 4.22
C LEU A 56 5.01 8.04 4.94
N GLY A 57 4.90 7.19 5.96
CA GLY A 57 6.11 6.79 6.67
C GLY A 57 5.96 5.49 7.45
N PHE A 58 7.08 5.04 8.00
CA PHE A 58 7.11 3.98 8.98
C PHE A 58 8.29 4.13 9.93
N VAL A 59 8.10 3.61 11.13
CA VAL A 59 9.12 3.56 12.19
C VAL A 59 9.38 2.12 12.55
N VAL A 60 10.63 1.72 12.58
CA VAL A 60 11.08 0.38 13.00
C VAL A 60 11.47 0.45 14.47
N GLY A 61 10.68 -0.17 15.32
CA GLY A 61 10.98 -0.34 16.74
C GLY A 61 11.86 -1.56 17.00
N THR A 62 11.96 -1.97 18.25
CA THR A 62 12.74 -3.15 18.66
C THR A 62 12.01 -4.47 18.42
N GLN A 63 10.68 -4.47 18.38
CA GLN A 63 9.85 -5.67 18.25
C GLN A 63 8.87 -5.62 17.07
N ALA A 64 8.56 -4.43 16.58
CA ALA A 64 7.55 -4.23 15.55
C ALA A 64 7.77 -2.93 14.77
N VAL A 65 7.04 -2.81 13.67
CA VAL A 65 6.97 -1.61 12.84
C VAL A 65 5.63 -0.92 13.07
N ALA A 66 5.66 0.42 13.18
CA ALA A 66 4.50 1.29 13.08
C ALA A 66 4.50 2.01 11.73
N VAL A 67 3.39 1.98 11.03
CA VAL A 67 3.16 2.69 9.76
C VAL A 67 2.38 3.97 10.05
N ILE A 68 2.78 5.07 9.43
CA ILE A 68 2.10 6.36 9.50
C ILE A 68 1.38 6.57 8.18
N ASP A 69 0.07 6.52 8.23
CA ASP A 69 -0.85 6.55 7.10
C ASP A 69 -0.66 5.39 6.11
N SER A 70 -1.74 4.86 5.60
CA SER A 70 -1.71 3.61 4.81
C SER A 70 -1.76 3.82 3.29
N GLY A 71 -1.88 5.08 2.85
CA GLY A 71 -1.91 5.41 1.43
C GLY A 71 -3.32 5.46 0.81
N TYR A 72 -3.36 5.87 -0.45
CA TYR A 72 -4.58 6.18 -1.21
C TYR A 72 -5.29 4.96 -1.78
N SER A 73 -4.67 3.80 -1.73
CA SER A 73 -5.23 2.56 -2.30
C SER A 73 -4.60 1.30 -1.70
N PRO A 74 -5.28 0.16 -1.81
CA PRO A 74 -4.69 -1.13 -1.46
C PRO A 74 -3.41 -1.46 -2.25
N GLN A 75 -3.28 -0.98 -3.49
CA GLN A 75 -2.06 -1.17 -4.27
C GLN A 75 -0.89 -0.44 -3.62
N MET A 76 -1.07 0.83 -3.27
CA MET A 76 -0.04 1.64 -2.59
C MET A 76 0.36 1.02 -1.25
N ALA A 77 -0.60 0.57 -0.45
CA ALA A 77 -0.34 -0.10 0.82
C ALA A 77 0.47 -1.40 0.66
N ARG A 78 0.18 -2.21 -0.37
CA ARG A 78 0.98 -3.40 -0.69
C ARG A 78 2.42 -3.04 -1.06
N GLU A 79 2.63 -1.94 -1.76
CA GLU A 79 3.98 -1.46 -2.09
C GLU A 79 4.73 -0.98 -0.84
N MET A 80 4.07 -0.22 0.03
CA MET A 80 4.62 0.17 1.34
C MET A 80 5.08 -1.07 2.11
N LEU A 81 4.23 -2.08 2.21
CA LEU A 81 4.54 -3.32 2.92
C LEU A 81 5.74 -4.06 2.30
N ARG A 82 5.87 -4.10 0.96
CA ARG A 82 7.05 -4.65 0.29
C ARG A 82 8.33 -3.87 0.62
N HIS A 83 8.27 -2.55 0.64
CA HIS A 83 9.41 -1.71 1.00
C HIS A 83 9.83 -1.90 2.47
N ILE A 84 8.87 -2.05 3.38
CA ILE A 84 9.13 -2.33 4.80
C ILE A 84 9.85 -3.68 4.94
N ARG A 85 9.32 -4.74 4.32
CA ARG A 85 9.88 -6.10 4.37
C ARG A 85 11.31 -6.22 3.82
N LYS A 86 11.70 -5.33 2.90
CA LYS A 86 13.08 -5.25 2.41
C LYS A 86 14.06 -4.65 3.42
N ARG A 87 13.56 -4.01 4.50
CA ARG A 87 14.39 -3.30 5.49
C ARG A 87 14.43 -3.97 6.84
N THR A 88 13.38 -4.70 7.18
CA THR A 88 13.28 -5.38 8.47
C THR A 88 12.39 -6.62 8.35
N PRO A 89 12.73 -7.71 9.07
CA PRO A 89 11.85 -8.87 9.20
C PRO A 89 10.74 -8.65 10.25
N LEU A 90 10.78 -7.55 11.00
CA LEU A 90 9.82 -7.28 12.05
C LEU A 90 8.39 -7.09 11.49
N PRO A 91 7.37 -7.60 12.17
CA PRO A 91 5.98 -7.46 11.75
C PRO A 91 5.50 -6.00 11.87
N VAL A 92 4.65 -5.57 10.95
CA VAL A 92 3.87 -4.35 11.13
C VAL A 92 2.76 -4.66 12.13
N ARG A 93 2.77 -3.96 13.27
CA ARG A 93 1.77 -4.14 14.34
C ARG A 93 0.80 -2.98 14.47
N HIS A 94 1.16 -1.82 13.97
CA HIS A 94 0.31 -0.62 14.05
C HIS A 94 0.31 0.14 12.74
N VAL A 95 -0.86 0.64 12.36
CA VAL A 95 -1.04 1.71 11.39
C VAL A 95 -1.69 2.87 12.12
N ILE A 96 -1.08 4.03 12.08
CA ILE A 96 -1.59 5.25 12.71
C ILE A 96 -2.10 6.16 11.60
N ASN A 97 -3.42 6.32 11.51
CA ASN A 97 -4.01 7.29 10.59
C ASN A 97 -4.01 8.67 11.24
N THR A 98 -3.33 9.61 10.63
CA THR A 98 -3.13 10.95 11.19
C THR A 98 -4.36 11.85 11.01
N ASP A 99 -5.19 11.56 10.02
CA ASP A 99 -6.52 12.13 9.83
C ASP A 99 -7.43 11.19 9.01
N SER A 100 -8.62 11.66 8.63
CA SER A 100 -9.67 10.91 7.90
C SER A 100 -9.66 11.13 6.39
N GLN A 101 -8.62 11.73 5.81
CA GLN A 101 -8.58 11.94 4.36
C GLN A 101 -8.24 10.63 3.62
N PRO A 102 -8.77 10.41 2.39
CA PRO A 102 -8.64 9.13 1.67
C PRO A 102 -7.20 8.59 1.57
N HIS A 103 -6.22 9.48 1.35
CA HIS A 103 -4.81 9.11 1.21
C HIS A 103 -4.15 8.70 2.54
N ARG A 104 -4.85 8.77 3.67
CA ARG A 104 -4.39 8.35 4.98
C ARG A 104 -4.83 6.94 5.34
N PHE A 105 -6.01 6.48 4.84
CA PHE A 105 -6.62 5.28 5.38
C PHE A 105 -7.12 4.25 4.34
N LEU A 106 -7.24 4.57 3.05
CA LEU A 106 -7.79 3.63 2.06
C LEU A 106 -6.94 2.36 1.86
N GLY A 107 -5.70 2.36 2.34
CA GLY A 107 -4.84 1.18 2.37
C GLY A 107 -4.93 0.32 3.64
N ASN A 108 -5.70 0.73 4.66
CA ASN A 108 -5.76 0.10 6.00
C ASN A 108 -5.96 -1.42 5.94
N GLU A 109 -6.86 -1.89 5.08
CA GLU A 109 -7.22 -3.30 4.99
C GLU A 109 -6.03 -4.22 4.62
N VAL A 110 -5.08 -3.72 3.86
CA VAL A 110 -3.86 -4.48 3.51
C VAL A 110 -3.01 -4.75 4.74
N PHE A 111 -2.87 -3.76 5.60
CA PHE A 111 -2.11 -3.87 6.84
C PHE A 111 -2.87 -4.68 7.89
N ARG A 112 -4.20 -4.54 7.97
CA ARG A 112 -5.05 -5.35 8.83
C ARG A 112 -4.90 -6.85 8.51
N LYS A 113 -4.98 -7.22 7.23
CA LYS A 113 -4.73 -8.58 6.76
C LYS A 113 -3.31 -9.08 7.04
N ALA A 114 -2.35 -8.16 7.17
CA ALA A 114 -0.98 -8.49 7.59
C ALA A 114 -0.80 -8.57 9.13
N GLY A 115 -1.87 -8.42 9.91
CA GLY A 115 -1.88 -8.54 11.37
C GLY A 115 -1.64 -7.24 12.13
N ALA A 116 -1.76 -6.08 11.46
CA ALA A 116 -1.66 -4.78 12.12
C ALA A 116 -3.00 -4.32 12.69
N ARG A 117 -2.95 -3.58 13.80
CA ARG A 117 -4.08 -2.82 14.35
C ARG A 117 -4.07 -1.40 13.78
N ILE A 118 -5.26 -0.92 13.44
CA ILE A 118 -5.45 0.44 12.93
C ILE A 118 -5.79 1.35 14.11
N VAL A 119 -5.08 2.45 14.21
CA VAL A 119 -5.21 3.44 15.30
C VAL A 119 -5.53 4.79 14.67
N ALA A 120 -6.52 5.51 15.20
CA ALA A 120 -6.88 6.84 14.76
C ALA A 120 -7.43 7.67 15.94
N GLY A 121 -7.44 9.00 15.79
CA GLY A 121 -8.19 9.87 16.68
C GLY A 121 -9.70 9.62 16.53
N ARG A 122 -10.47 9.87 17.59
CA ARG A 122 -11.92 9.62 17.64
C ARG A 122 -12.66 10.31 16.48
N GLU A 123 -12.45 11.60 16.26
CA GLU A 123 -13.10 12.36 15.18
C GLU A 123 -12.74 11.80 13.79
N ALA A 124 -11.47 11.44 13.58
CA ALA A 124 -11.05 10.85 12.33
C ALA A 124 -11.74 9.51 12.08
N ALA A 125 -11.85 8.66 13.09
CA ALA A 125 -12.53 7.37 13.00
C ALA A 125 -14.03 7.53 12.70
N GLU A 126 -14.72 8.45 13.36
CA GLU A 126 -16.14 8.75 13.13
C GLU A 126 -16.37 9.24 11.69
N ARG A 127 -15.48 10.10 11.18
CA ARG A 127 -15.55 10.58 9.81
C ARG A 127 -15.25 9.49 8.78
N MET A 128 -14.27 8.63 9.04
CA MET A 128 -14.00 7.47 8.18
C MET A 128 -15.21 6.54 8.10
N ALA A 129 -15.87 6.29 9.23
CA ALA A 129 -17.07 5.45 9.28
C ALA A 129 -18.27 6.07 8.52
N ARG A 130 -18.46 7.38 8.66
CA ARG A 130 -19.56 8.11 8.00
C ARG A 130 -19.35 8.29 6.51
N ASP A 131 -18.15 8.73 6.11
CA ASP A 131 -17.89 9.24 4.77
C ASP A 131 -16.98 8.29 3.93
N GLY A 132 -16.47 7.22 4.52
CA GLY A 132 -15.49 6.32 3.91
C GLY A 132 -15.94 5.70 2.58
N GLY A 133 -17.22 5.34 2.46
CA GLY A 133 -17.79 4.83 1.22
C GLY A 133 -17.74 5.84 0.08
N MET A 134 -18.16 7.08 0.34
CA MET A 134 -18.08 8.17 -0.63
C MET A 134 -16.62 8.45 -1.04
N MET A 135 -15.71 8.48 -0.07
CA MET A 135 -14.28 8.72 -0.31
C MET A 135 -13.63 7.61 -1.14
N ALA A 136 -13.99 6.35 -0.89
CA ALA A 136 -13.51 5.22 -1.68
C ALA A 136 -14.04 5.25 -3.12
N GLY A 137 -15.31 5.62 -3.33
CA GLY A 137 -15.91 5.83 -4.65
C GLY A 137 -15.18 6.91 -5.44
N ALA A 138 -15.04 8.11 -4.86
CA ALA A 138 -14.31 9.21 -5.49
C ALA A 138 -12.85 8.86 -5.80
N ALA A 139 -12.18 8.10 -4.93
CA ALA A 139 -10.82 7.64 -5.18
C ALA A 139 -10.77 6.60 -6.33
N ALA A 140 -11.74 5.71 -6.43
CA ALA A 140 -11.85 4.77 -7.53
C ALA A 140 -12.00 5.49 -8.88
N ASP A 141 -12.87 6.49 -8.95
CA ASP A 141 -13.08 7.32 -10.16
C ASP A 141 -11.77 8.00 -10.59
N ILE A 142 -11.07 8.65 -9.67
CA ILE A 142 -9.78 9.31 -9.96
C ILE A 142 -8.75 8.31 -10.47
N LEU A 143 -8.69 7.10 -9.89
CA LEU A 143 -7.73 6.08 -10.29
C LEU A 143 -8.16 5.31 -11.56
N GLY A 144 -9.36 5.53 -12.06
CA GLY A 144 -9.95 4.79 -13.18
C GLY A 144 -10.20 3.33 -12.85
N LEU A 145 -10.60 3.03 -11.62
CA LEU A 145 -10.95 1.71 -11.12
C LEU A 145 -12.47 1.57 -10.98
N ALA A 146 -12.99 0.37 -11.18
CA ALA A 146 -14.43 0.12 -10.99
C ALA A 146 -14.87 0.34 -9.54
N THR A 147 -14.06 -0.07 -8.58
CA THR A 147 -14.33 0.11 -7.15
C THR A 147 -13.02 0.15 -6.34
N LEU A 148 -13.10 0.71 -5.13
CA LEU A 148 -12.13 0.49 -4.07
C LEU A 148 -12.85 -0.05 -2.83
N PRO A 149 -12.23 -0.97 -2.07
CA PRO A 149 -12.81 -1.43 -0.82
C PRO A 149 -12.85 -0.28 0.19
N VAL A 150 -13.94 -0.21 0.94
CA VAL A 150 -14.06 0.67 2.11
C VAL A 150 -13.40 -0.04 3.28
N PRO A 151 -12.34 0.52 3.89
CA PRO A 151 -11.73 -0.10 5.06
C PRO A 151 -12.70 -0.09 6.25
N ASP A 152 -12.63 -1.14 7.07
CA ASP A 152 -13.32 -1.19 8.36
C ASP A 152 -12.83 -0.08 9.30
N ALA A 153 -13.67 0.23 10.30
CA ALA A 153 -13.35 1.22 11.32
C ALA A 153 -12.01 0.91 12.02
N PRO A 154 -11.30 1.94 12.54
CA PRO A 154 -10.10 1.74 13.33
C PRO A 154 -10.34 0.85 14.57
N ASP A 155 -9.34 0.04 14.93
CA ASP A 155 -9.41 -0.91 16.05
C ASP A 155 -9.21 -0.22 17.40
N ARG A 156 -8.53 0.94 17.40
CA ARG A 156 -8.25 1.71 18.61
C ARG A 156 -8.40 3.21 18.32
N LEU A 157 -9.10 3.88 19.23
CA LEU A 157 -9.29 5.32 19.23
C LEU A 157 -8.34 6.00 20.21
N LEU A 158 -7.80 7.13 19.80
CA LEU A 158 -7.01 8.05 20.63
C LEU A 158 -7.85 9.29 20.95
N GLY A 159 -7.74 9.81 22.15
CA GLY A 159 -8.39 11.03 22.61
C GLY A 159 -9.66 10.78 23.38
#